data_e7337c868cb78eca69e1aa20a721ec15
#
_entry.id   e7337c868cb78eca69e1aa20a721ec15
#
_cell.length_a   1.000
_cell.length_b   1.000
_cell.length_c   1.000
_cell.angle_alpha   90.00
_cell.angle_beta   90.00
_cell.angle_gamma   90.00
#
_symmetry.space_group_name_H-M   'P 1'
#
loop_
_entity.id
_entity.type
_entity.pdbx_description
1 polymer ?
#
loop_
_entity_poly.entity_id
_entity_poly.type
_entity_poly.pdbx_seq_one_letter_code
_entity_poly.pdbx_strand_id
1 'polypeptide(L)'
;KKIPDGVKGITSIMNLFFDGIEKSLRKAKHYSPSIKCVDKTVHKYIEFTAKEGRHEMPIDTAIEIFSDIYPRVFTEGELLDCLISEGVFSKNVFYNTVDKYEECIYFTYERFENFLQAEYLIDKLQFDDKALEEYVLTIKSPYIVGGLLESLAILLPERKGIELYDSLPNFHSNKAIINAVLSSLIWREERTI
;
A
#
# COMPACT_ATOMS: atom_id res chain seq x y z
N LYS A 1 -4.15 -15.88 18.08
CA LYS A 1 -3.73 -14.67 18.83
C LYS A 1 -4.96 -13.78 19.00
N LYS A 2 -5.27 -13.31 20.23
CA LYS A 2 -6.32 -12.30 20.44
C LYS A 2 -5.88 -10.96 19.86
N ILE A 3 -6.75 -10.32 19.10
CA ILE A 3 -6.56 -8.92 18.68
C ILE A 3 -6.59 -8.08 19.97
N PRO A 4 -5.60 -7.20 20.22
CA PRO A 4 -5.61 -6.36 21.40
C PRO A 4 -6.84 -5.44 21.45
N ASP A 5 -7.37 -5.22 22.67
CA ASP A 5 -8.44 -4.24 22.87
C ASP A 5 -7.95 -2.85 22.44
N GLY A 6 -8.72 -2.14 21.63
CA GLY A 6 -8.37 -0.82 21.08
C GLY A 6 -7.84 -0.80 19.65
N VAL A 7 -7.70 -1.97 18.99
CA VAL A 7 -7.40 -2.03 17.56
C VAL A 7 -8.68 -1.73 16.79
N LYS A 8 -8.80 -0.49 16.34
CA LYS A 8 -9.92 -0.04 15.51
C LYS A 8 -9.39 0.39 14.14
N GLY A 9 -10.10 -0.04 13.10
CA GLY A 9 -9.79 0.31 11.72
C GLY A 9 -8.61 -0.45 11.09
N ILE A 10 -8.48 -0.32 9.79
CA ILE A 10 -7.48 -1.01 8.98
C ILE A 10 -6.05 -0.57 9.30
N THR A 11 -5.84 0.72 9.58
CA THR A 11 -4.53 1.31 9.93
C THR A 11 -3.91 0.60 11.13
N SER A 12 -4.70 0.39 12.18
CA SER A 12 -4.21 -0.28 13.40
C SER A 12 -3.83 -1.73 13.15
N ILE A 13 -4.61 -2.45 12.33
CA ILE A 13 -4.34 -3.85 11.97
C ILE A 13 -3.05 -3.94 11.14
N MET A 14 -2.90 -3.07 10.16
CA MET A 14 -1.73 -3.01 9.29
C MET A 14 -0.46 -2.68 10.09
N ASN A 15 -0.51 -1.68 10.97
CA ASN A 15 0.62 -1.32 11.83
C ASN A 15 1.03 -2.48 12.74
N LEU A 16 0.06 -3.18 13.35
CA LEU A 16 0.35 -4.36 14.16
C LEU A 16 1.01 -5.49 13.35
N PHE A 17 0.58 -5.69 12.11
CA PHE A 17 1.18 -6.68 11.21
C PHE A 17 2.63 -6.34 10.91
N PHE A 18 2.91 -5.12 10.44
CA PHE A 18 4.27 -4.70 10.11
C PHE A 18 5.19 -4.61 11.33
N ASP A 19 4.71 -4.13 12.48
CA ASP A 19 5.46 -4.11 13.73
C ASP A 19 5.80 -5.53 14.21
N GLY A 20 4.90 -6.48 13.99
CA GLY A 20 5.15 -7.89 14.28
C GLY A 20 6.31 -8.46 13.46
N ILE A 21 6.30 -8.21 12.14
CA ILE A 21 7.35 -8.63 11.23
C ILE A 21 8.67 -7.93 11.54
N GLU A 22 8.65 -6.60 11.76
CA GLU A 22 9.83 -5.83 12.13
C GLU A 22 10.50 -6.39 13.40
N LYS A 23 9.70 -6.81 14.40
CA LYS A 23 10.19 -7.47 15.63
C LYS A 23 10.80 -8.85 15.35
N SER A 24 10.17 -9.64 14.46
CA SER A 24 10.67 -10.95 14.04
C SER A 24 12.03 -10.82 13.34
N LEU A 25 12.13 -9.96 12.33
CA LEU A 25 13.36 -9.72 11.58
C LEU A 25 14.48 -9.18 12.47
N ARG A 26 14.16 -8.22 13.36
CA ARG A 26 15.13 -7.66 14.31
C ARG A 26 15.70 -8.73 15.23
N LYS A 27 14.87 -9.63 15.72
CA LYS A 27 15.32 -10.75 16.55
C LYS A 27 16.23 -11.71 15.80
N ALA A 28 15.92 -11.99 14.53
CA ALA A 28 16.71 -12.90 13.69
C ALA A 28 18.05 -12.28 13.24
N LYS A 29 18.08 -10.99 12.94
CA LYS A 29 19.23 -10.27 12.37
C LYS A 29 19.98 -9.38 13.36
N HIS A 30 19.51 -9.25 14.59
CA HIS A 30 20.17 -8.50 15.68
C HIS A 30 20.47 -7.02 15.36
N TYR A 31 19.58 -6.31 14.66
CA TYR A 31 19.77 -4.89 14.36
C TYR A 31 19.04 -3.96 15.34
N SER A 32 19.42 -2.68 15.31
CA SER A 32 18.90 -1.66 16.23
C SER A 32 17.38 -1.44 16.09
N PRO A 33 16.66 -1.21 17.21
CA PRO A 33 15.24 -0.82 17.21
C PRO A 33 14.92 0.45 16.40
N SER A 34 15.89 1.33 16.18
CA SER A 34 15.72 2.53 15.36
C SER A 34 15.64 2.24 13.87
N ILE A 35 16.05 1.04 13.45
CA ILE A 35 15.99 0.61 12.06
C ILE A 35 14.57 0.09 11.77
N LYS A 36 13.95 0.60 10.72
CA LYS A 36 12.62 0.27 10.24
C LYS A 36 12.72 -0.32 8.83
N CYS A 37 13.18 -1.60 8.75
CA CYS A 37 13.42 -2.27 7.47
C CYS A 37 12.13 -2.52 6.70
N VAL A 38 11.10 -3.04 7.39
CA VAL A 38 9.81 -3.37 6.79
C VAL A 38 9.14 -2.12 6.25
N ASP A 39 9.03 -1.09 7.09
CA ASP A 39 8.41 0.18 6.74
C ASP A 39 9.06 0.81 5.50
N LYS A 40 10.39 0.92 5.48
CA LYS A 40 11.11 1.48 4.34
C LYS A 40 10.96 0.66 3.06
N THR A 41 10.96 -0.67 3.17
CA THR A 41 10.80 -1.54 2.00
C THR A 41 9.40 -1.43 1.42
N VAL A 42 8.39 -1.43 2.29
CA VAL A 42 6.99 -1.23 1.89
C VAL A 42 6.82 0.12 1.21
N HIS A 43 7.37 1.21 1.77
CA HIS A 43 7.31 2.53 1.12
C HIS A 43 7.98 2.54 -0.25
N LYS A 44 9.13 1.88 -0.44
CA LYS A 44 9.80 1.79 -1.74
C LYS A 44 8.98 1.01 -2.77
N TYR A 45 8.36 -0.08 -2.34
CA TYR A 45 7.44 -0.84 -3.18
C TYR A 45 6.25 0.03 -3.62
N ILE A 46 5.58 0.70 -2.69
CA ILE A 46 4.43 1.57 -2.98
C ILE A 46 4.83 2.76 -3.88
N GLU A 47 6.00 3.37 -3.64
CA GLU A 47 6.51 4.44 -4.49
C GLU A 47 6.69 3.96 -5.94
N PHE A 48 7.23 2.76 -6.14
CA PHE A 48 7.41 2.17 -7.46
C PHE A 48 6.07 1.87 -8.12
N THR A 49 5.20 1.11 -7.45
CA THR A 49 3.91 0.68 -8.03
C THR A 49 2.98 1.86 -8.34
N ALA A 50 2.98 2.88 -7.49
CA ALA A 50 2.21 4.10 -7.72
C ALA A 50 2.72 4.91 -8.93
N LYS A 51 4.04 4.99 -9.14
CA LYS A 51 4.63 5.67 -10.30
C LYS A 51 4.37 4.94 -11.61
N GLU A 52 4.46 3.62 -11.58
CA GLU A 52 4.29 2.77 -12.76
C GLU A 52 2.80 2.47 -13.08
N GLY A 53 1.87 2.81 -12.19
CA GLY A 53 0.45 2.53 -12.33
C GLY A 53 0.13 1.02 -12.38
N ARG A 54 0.91 0.20 -11.65
CA ARG A 54 0.81 -1.26 -11.60
C ARG A 54 0.85 -1.75 -10.14
N HIS A 55 0.41 -3.00 -9.89
CA HIS A 55 0.41 -3.62 -8.56
C HIS A 55 1.55 -4.62 -8.33
N GLU A 56 2.34 -4.89 -9.35
CA GLU A 56 3.44 -5.81 -9.27
C GLU A 56 4.77 -5.10 -9.54
N MET A 57 5.84 -5.58 -8.92
CA MET A 57 7.20 -5.10 -9.13
C MET A 57 8.05 -6.28 -9.64
N PRO A 58 8.78 -6.12 -10.76
CA PRO A 58 9.73 -7.13 -11.23
C PRO A 58 10.70 -7.54 -10.13
N ILE A 59 11.00 -8.83 -10.04
CA ILE A 59 11.81 -9.35 -8.93
C ILE A 59 13.23 -8.77 -8.93
N ASP A 60 13.83 -8.59 -10.11
CA ASP A 60 15.17 -8.01 -10.24
C ASP A 60 15.18 -6.55 -9.76
N THR A 61 14.13 -5.78 -10.08
CA THR A 61 13.95 -4.41 -9.60
C THR A 61 13.76 -4.38 -8.09
N ALA A 62 13.01 -5.34 -7.54
CA ALA A 62 12.82 -5.45 -6.09
C ALA A 62 14.13 -5.76 -5.36
N ILE A 63 14.93 -6.69 -5.89
CA ILE A 63 16.25 -7.03 -5.34
C ILE A 63 17.17 -5.80 -5.36
N GLU A 64 17.24 -5.08 -6.48
CA GLU A 64 18.04 -3.87 -6.60
C GLU A 64 17.63 -2.81 -5.57
N ILE A 65 16.35 -2.43 -5.54
CA ILE A 65 15.85 -1.36 -4.65
C ILE A 65 15.95 -1.75 -3.18
N PHE A 66 15.66 -3.01 -2.82
CA PHE A 66 15.60 -3.42 -1.42
C PHE A 66 16.98 -3.71 -0.84
N SER A 67 17.96 -4.12 -1.66
CA SER A 67 19.34 -4.34 -1.23
C SER A 67 20.02 -3.06 -0.72
N ASP A 68 19.60 -1.90 -1.23
CA ASP A 68 20.12 -0.60 -0.80
C ASP A 68 19.55 -0.12 0.55
N ILE A 69 18.49 -0.75 1.05
CA ILE A 69 17.81 -0.26 2.26
C ILE A 69 18.68 -0.42 3.51
N TYR A 70 19.32 -1.59 3.69
CA TYR A 70 20.22 -1.85 4.81
C TYR A 70 21.32 -2.87 4.42
N PRO A 71 22.27 -2.49 3.57
CA PRO A 71 23.30 -3.41 3.04
C PRO A 71 24.25 -3.97 4.10
N ARG A 72 24.28 -3.37 5.30
CA ARG A 72 25.09 -3.87 6.44
C ARG A 72 24.37 -4.94 7.27
N VAL A 73 23.08 -5.13 7.06
CA VAL A 73 22.22 -6.06 7.83
C VAL A 73 21.80 -7.24 6.97
N PHE A 74 21.48 -6.99 5.72
CA PHE A 74 21.02 -7.98 4.76
C PHE A 74 21.97 -8.06 3.57
N THR A 75 22.20 -9.27 3.08
CA THR A 75 22.85 -9.51 1.79
C THR A 75 21.87 -9.24 0.64
N GLU A 76 22.37 -9.21 -0.59
CA GLU A 76 21.55 -9.00 -1.78
C GLU A 76 20.39 -10.02 -1.85
N GLY A 77 19.17 -9.51 -2.03
CA GLY A 77 17.94 -10.32 -2.08
C GLY A 77 17.43 -10.84 -0.73
N GLU A 78 18.26 -10.90 0.31
CA GLU A 78 17.89 -11.52 1.58
C GLU A 78 16.72 -10.83 2.29
N LEU A 79 16.65 -9.49 2.24
CA LEU A 79 15.52 -8.75 2.82
C LEU A 79 14.21 -9.09 2.10
N LEU A 80 14.25 -9.20 0.77
CA LEU A 80 13.10 -9.60 -0.03
C LEU A 80 12.64 -11.01 0.36
N ASP A 81 13.55 -11.99 0.45
CA ASP A 81 13.23 -13.38 0.83
C ASP A 81 12.62 -13.45 2.24
N CYS A 82 13.15 -12.67 3.18
CA CYS A 82 12.56 -12.54 4.51
C CYS A 82 11.12 -12.02 4.46
N LEU A 83 10.85 -10.97 3.69
CA LEU A 83 9.52 -10.37 3.59
C LEU A 83 8.51 -11.27 2.88
N ILE A 84 8.97 -12.08 1.92
CA ILE A 84 8.15 -13.13 1.30
C ILE A 84 7.83 -14.22 2.32
N SER A 85 8.80 -14.68 3.09
CA SER A 85 8.59 -15.73 4.10
C SER A 85 7.67 -15.28 5.24
N GLU A 86 7.68 -14.00 5.58
CA GLU A 86 6.78 -13.39 6.59
C GLU A 86 5.40 -13.00 5.99
N GLY A 87 5.18 -13.22 4.69
CA GLY A 87 3.90 -13.01 4.02
C GLY A 87 3.56 -11.55 3.71
N VAL A 88 4.56 -10.67 3.64
CA VAL A 88 4.34 -9.28 3.14
C VAL A 88 4.13 -9.29 1.65
N PHE A 89 5.03 -9.97 0.95
CA PHE A 89 4.96 -10.12 -0.50
C PHE A 89 4.76 -11.58 -0.91
N SER A 90 4.16 -11.78 -2.07
CA SER A 90 4.05 -13.05 -2.77
C SER A 90 4.70 -12.93 -4.14
N LYS A 91 5.16 -14.07 -4.68
CA LYS A 91 5.75 -14.15 -6.04
C LYS A 91 4.76 -14.73 -7.01
N ASN A 92 4.75 -14.22 -8.23
CA ASN A 92 4.04 -14.83 -9.35
C ASN A 92 4.71 -14.45 -10.67
N VAL A 93 4.36 -15.16 -11.72
CA VAL A 93 4.79 -14.87 -13.08
C VAL A 93 3.67 -14.12 -13.78
N PHE A 94 3.96 -12.91 -14.24
CA PHE A 94 3.02 -12.07 -14.96
C PHE A 94 3.37 -12.05 -16.45
N TYR A 95 2.33 -11.97 -17.29
CA TYR A 95 2.51 -11.85 -18.71
C TYR A 95 2.67 -10.37 -19.08
N ASN A 96 3.81 -10.03 -19.61
CA ASN A 96 4.06 -8.68 -20.12
C ASN A 96 3.64 -8.59 -21.60
N THR A 97 3.12 -7.44 -22.04
CA THR A 97 2.58 -7.19 -23.40
C THR A 97 3.57 -7.40 -24.55
N VAL A 98 4.82 -7.72 -24.28
CA VAL A 98 5.92 -7.94 -25.24
C VAL A 98 6.31 -9.43 -25.34
N ASP A 99 5.35 -10.36 -25.21
CA ASP A 99 5.56 -11.81 -25.26
C ASP A 99 6.61 -12.37 -24.27
N LYS A 100 6.76 -11.71 -23.11
CA LYS A 100 7.66 -12.18 -22.05
C LYS A 100 6.90 -12.40 -20.76
N TYR A 101 7.15 -13.54 -20.15
CA TYR A 101 6.79 -13.78 -18.76
C TYR A 101 7.83 -13.11 -17.87
N GLU A 102 7.38 -12.38 -16.89
CA GLU A 102 8.21 -11.67 -15.93
C GLU A 102 7.85 -12.13 -14.51
N GLU A 103 8.85 -12.61 -13.76
CA GLU A 103 8.65 -12.94 -12.36
C GLU A 103 8.57 -11.65 -11.56
N CYS A 104 7.46 -11.47 -10.86
CA CYS A 104 7.20 -10.27 -10.08
C CYS A 104 6.82 -10.62 -8.64
N ILE A 105 7.03 -9.66 -7.77
CA ILE A 105 6.42 -9.66 -6.44
C ILE A 105 5.18 -8.77 -6.46
N TYR A 106 4.24 -9.10 -5.58
CA TYR A 106 3.05 -8.29 -5.31
C TYR A 106 2.70 -8.39 -3.83
N PHE A 107 1.93 -7.44 -3.33
CA PHE A 107 1.52 -7.41 -1.94
C PHE A 107 0.58 -8.59 -1.64
N THR A 108 0.86 -9.38 -0.61
CA THR A 108 0.02 -10.55 -0.26
C THR A 108 -1.41 -10.15 0.12
N TYR A 109 -1.55 -8.99 0.75
CA TYR A 109 -2.85 -8.44 1.14
C TYR A 109 -3.17 -7.19 0.33
N GLU A 110 -3.90 -7.33 -0.76
CA GLU A 110 -4.32 -6.25 -1.67
C GLU A 110 -4.91 -5.05 -0.92
N ARG A 111 -5.68 -5.30 0.14
CA ARG A 111 -6.29 -4.24 0.93
C ARG A 111 -5.25 -3.35 1.63
N PHE A 112 -4.14 -3.92 2.09
CA PHE A 112 -3.06 -3.14 2.68
C PHE A 112 -2.35 -2.33 1.59
N GLU A 113 -2.14 -2.91 0.42
CA GLU A 113 -1.55 -2.21 -0.70
C GLU A 113 -2.39 -0.99 -1.12
N ASN A 114 -3.68 -1.17 -1.33
CA ASN A 114 -4.60 -0.09 -1.68
C ASN A 114 -4.59 1.03 -0.64
N PHE A 115 -4.55 0.67 0.64
CA PHE A 115 -4.50 1.61 1.73
C PHE A 115 -3.17 2.40 1.75
N LEU A 116 -2.04 1.73 1.60
CA LEU A 116 -0.73 2.36 1.53
C LEU A 116 -0.55 3.23 0.29
N GLN A 117 -1.11 2.83 -0.84
CA GLN A 117 -1.16 3.67 -2.05
C GLN A 117 -1.99 4.93 -1.81
N ALA A 118 -3.14 4.82 -1.15
CA ALA A 118 -3.94 5.98 -0.79
C ALA A 118 -3.18 6.93 0.16
N GLU A 119 -2.48 6.40 1.18
CA GLU A 119 -1.61 7.20 2.05
C GLU A 119 -0.54 7.93 1.25
N TYR A 120 0.18 7.21 0.38
CA TYR A 120 1.21 7.78 -0.46
C TYR A 120 0.69 8.92 -1.33
N LEU A 121 -0.49 8.76 -1.94
CA LEU A 121 -1.10 9.79 -2.77
C LEU A 121 -1.50 11.03 -1.96
N ILE A 122 -2.11 10.84 -0.80
CA ILE A 122 -2.50 11.95 0.09
C ILE A 122 -1.28 12.77 0.51
N ASP A 123 -0.15 12.11 0.78
CA ASP A 123 1.08 12.77 1.20
C ASP A 123 1.82 13.44 0.04
N LYS A 124 1.82 12.84 -1.15
CA LYS A 124 2.56 13.35 -2.33
C LYS A 124 1.82 14.42 -3.10
N LEU A 125 0.52 14.28 -3.27
CA LEU A 125 -0.28 15.23 -4.06
C LEU A 125 -0.57 16.53 -3.29
N GLN A 126 -0.05 16.69 -2.06
CA GLN A 126 -0.33 17.83 -1.17
C GLN A 126 -1.81 18.26 -1.18
N PHE A 127 -2.65 17.31 -1.54
CA PHE A 127 -4.08 17.47 -1.69
C PHE A 127 -4.53 18.46 -2.77
N ASP A 128 -4.01 18.33 -3.98
CA ASP A 128 -4.59 18.97 -5.17
C ASP A 128 -5.65 18.03 -5.78
N ASP A 129 -6.92 18.43 -5.70
CA ASP A 129 -8.06 17.66 -6.22
C ASP A 129 -7.89 17.32 -7.71
N LYS A 130 -7.29 18.20 -8.52
CA LYS A 130 -7.02 17.93 -9.94
C LYS A 130 -5.97 16.84 -10.12
N ALA A 131 -4.91 16.87 -9.32
CA ALA A 131 -3.88 15.84 -9.37
C ALA A 131 -4.42 14.48 -8.97
N LEU A 132 -5.33 14.41 -7.99
CA LEU A 132 -6.03 13.20 -7.62
C LEU A 132 -6.92 12.69 -8.76
N GLU A 133 -7.69 13.59 -9.38
CA GLU A 133 -8.56 13.28 -10.50
C GLU A 133 -7.77 12.74 -11.71
N GLU A 134 -6.68 13.43 -12.08
CA GLU A 134 -5.78 12.99 -13.14
C GLU A 134 -5.17 11.62 -12.83
N TYR A 135 -4.73 11.39 -11.59
CA TYR A 135 -4.18 10.10 -11.18
C TYR A 135 -5.20 8.97 -11.31
N VAL A 136 -6.41 9.17 -10.82
CA VAL A 136 -7.50 8.17 -10.93
C VAL A 136 -7.78 7.80 -12.38
N LEU A 137 -7.71 8.78 -13.29
CA LEU A 137 -7.91 8.56 -14.74
C LEU A 137 -6.75 7.78 -15.39
N THR A 138 -5.55 7.81 -14.82
CA THR A 138 -4.40 7.05 -15.37
C THR A 138 -4.49 5.56 -15.08
N ILE A 139 -5.23 5.15 -14.05
CA ILE A 139 -5.35 3.77 -13.63
C ILE A 139 -6.27 3.01 -14.59
N LYS A 140 -5.72 2.05 -15.31
CA LYS A 140 -6.46 1.28 -16.33
C LYS A 140 -7.30 0.14 -15.75
N SER A 141 -6.97 -0.36 -14.57
CA SER A 141 -7.65 -1.50 -13.95
C SER A 141 -8.83 -1.05 -13.08
N PRO A 142 -10.07 -1.48 -13.38
CA PRO A 142 -11.25 -1.15 -12.54
C PRO A 142 -11.14 -1.69 -11.10
N TYR A 143 -10.45 -2.80 -10.90
CA TYR A 143 -10.23 -3.40 -9.57
C TYR A 143 -9.32 -2.52 -8.71
N ILE A 144 -8.23 -2.05 -9.29
CA ILE A 144 -7.28 -1.14 -8.64
C ILE A 144 -8.01 0.13 -8.21
N VAL A 145 -8.77 0.71 -9.14
CA VAL A 145 -9.54 1.95 -8.87
C VAL A 145 -10.50 1.74 -7.71
N GLY A 146 -11.23 0.63 -7.66
CA GLY A 146 -12.22 0.36 -6.60
C GLY A 146 -11.60 0.32 -5.21
N GLY A 147 -10.55 -0.45 -5.01
CA GLY A 147 -9.87 -0.60 -3.73
C GLY A 147 -9.17 0.69 -3.28
N LEU A 148 -8.52 1.39 -4.23
CA LEU A 148 -7.88 2.67 -3.98
C LEU A 148 -8.92 3.75 -3.58
N LEU A 149 -10.03 3.87 -4.30
CA LEU A 149 -11.10 4.82 -3.99
C LEU A 149 -11.72 4.54 -2.61
N GLU A 150 -11.93 3.28 -2.25
CA GLU A 150 -12.41 2.92 -0.90
C GLU A 150 -11.41 3.36 0.17
N SER A 151 -10.11 3.12 -0.05
CA SER A 151 -9.05 3.52 0.88
C SER A 151 -8.93 5.04 1.00
N LEU A 152 -9.05 5.78 -0.10
CA LEU A 152 -9.12 7.25 -0.10
C LEU A 152 -10.36 7.74 0.65
N ALA A 153 -11.53 7.10 0.46
CA ALA A 153 -12.75 7.45 1.15
C ALA A 153 -12.68 7.22 2.67
N ILE A 154 -11.79 6.34 3.15
CA ILE A 154 -11.50 6.17 4.57
C ILE A 154 -10.52 7.24 5.06
N LEU A 155 -9.40 7.40 4.37
CA LEU A 155 -8.26 8.19 4.84
C LEU A 155 -8.46 9.71 4.72
N LEU A 156 -9.16 10.18 3.68
CA LEU A 156 -9.36 11.61 3.48
C LEU A 156 -10.13 12.28 4.62
N PRO A 157 -11.27 11.74 5.09
CA PRO A 157 -11.95 12.29 6.26
C PRO A 157 -11.09 12.18 7.53
N GLU A 158 -10.34 11.10 7.71
CA GLU A 158 -9.52 10.88 8.90
C GLU A 158 -8.32 11.82 8.99
N ARG A 159 -7.66 12.09 7.85
CA ARG A 159 -6.41 12.86 7.80
C ARG A 159 -6.57 14.32 7.44
N LYS A 160 -7.54 14.63 6.59
CA LYS A 160 -7.73 15.97 6.02
C LYS A 160 -9.08 16.60 6.37
N GLY A 161 -10.04 15.83 6.90
CA GLY A 161 -11.39 16.31 7.16
C GLY A 161 -12.18 16.61 5.88
N ILE A 162 -11.82 15.98 4.76
CA ILE A 162 -12.43 16.21 3.45
C ILE A 162 -13.02 14.90 2.97
N GLU A 163 -14.23 14.94 2.42
CA GLU A 163 -14.85 13.74 1.82
C GLU A 163 -14.31 13.48 0.40
N LEU A 164 -14.09 12.21 0.06
CA LEU A 164 -13.71 11.82 -1.29
C LEU A 164 -14.70 12.32 -2.35
N TYR A 165 -15.97 12.33 -2.01
CA TYR A 165 -17.04 12.82 -2.89
C TYR A 165 -16.86 14.30 -3.25
N ASP A 166 -16.43 15.12 -2.29
CA ASP A 166 -16.19 16.55 -2.52
C ASP A 166 -14.90 16.80 -3.31
N SER A 167 -13.92 15.92 -3.16
CA SER A 167 -12.62 16.01 -3.86
C SER A 167 -12.67 15.59 -5.33
N LEU A 168 -13.73 14.95 -5.77
CA LEU A 168 -13.88 14.45 -7.15
C LEU A 168 -15.21 14.90 -7.78
N PRO A 169 -15.46 16.22 -7.93
CA PRO A 169 -16.74 16.75 -8.37
C PRO A 169 -17.17 16.28 -9.76
N ASN A 170 -16.22 16.03 -10.67
CA ASN A 170 -16.52 15.55 -12.03
C ASN A 170 -16.96 14.06 -12.06
N PHE A 171 -16.85 13.36 -10.94
CA PHE A 171 -17.18 11.93 -10.82
C PHE A 171 -18.39 11.64 -9.95
N HIS A 172 -19.17 12.66 -9.54
CA HIS A 172 -20.33 12.48 -8.65
C HIS A 172 -21.38 11.48 -9.15
N SER A 173 -21.49 11.29 -10.46
CA SER A 173 -22.36 10.28 -11.05
C SER A 173 -21.69 8.89 -11.22
N ASN A 174 -20.40 8.77 -10.87
CA ASN A 174 -19.66 7.53 -11.02
C ASN A 174 -20.02 6.55 -9.88
N LYS A 175 -20.64 5.42 -10.25
CA LYS A 175 -21.02 4.37 -9.29
C LYS A 175 -19.84 3.85 -8.46
N ALA A 176 -18.63 3.84 -9.01
CA ALA A 176 -17.45 3.37 -8.27
C ALA A 176 -17.15 4.28 -7.07
N ILE A 177 -17.26 5.59 -7.22
CA ILE A 177 -17.06 6.55 -6.12
C ILE A 177 -18.18 6.43 -5.08
N ILE A 178 -19.43 6.37 -5.53
CA ILE A 178 -20.56 6.18 -4.61
C ILE A 178 -20.38 4.90 -3.79
N ASN A 179 -20.03 3.81 -4.45
CA ASN A 179 -19.80 2.51 -3.78
C ASN A 179 -18.60 2.60 -2.82
N ALA A 180 -17.50 3.25 -3.21
CA ALA A 180 -16.33 3.42 -2.36
C ALA A 180 -16.66 4.20 -1.08
N VAL A 181 -17.40 5.30 -1.21
CA VAL A 181 -17.86 6.11 -0.05
C VAL A 181 -18.77 5.28 0.85
N LEU A 182 -19.77 4.58 0.29
CA LEU A 182 -20.67 3.74 1.09
C LEU A 182 -19.93 2.59 1.79
N SER A 183 -18.99 1.90 1.10
CA SER A 183 -18.20 0.83 1.67
C SER A 183 -17.25 1.33 2.76
N SER A 184 -16.73 2.54 2.62
CA SER A 184 -15.80 3.12 3.58
C SER A 184 -16.41 3.33 4.96
N LEU A 185 -17.72 3.59 5.06
CA LEU A 185 -18.41 3.89 6.32
C LEU A 185 -18.25 2.78 7.38
N ILE A 186 -18.09 1.53 6.96
CA ILE A 186 -17.88 0.39 7.87
C ILE A 186 -16.48 0.41 8.52
N TRP A 187 -15.51 1.06 7.85
CA TRP A 187 -14.09 1.01 8.21
C TRP A 187 -13.56 2.31 8.82
N ARG A 188 -14.34 3.39 8.74
CA ARG A 188 -13.99 4.68 9.32
C ARG A 188 -14.00 4.64 10.84
N GLU A 189 -13.20 5.50 11.45
CA GLU A 189 -13.34 5.78 12.86
C GLU A 189 -14.68 6.49 13.16
N GLU A 190 -15.28 6.19 14.32
CA GLU A 190 -16.58 6.77 14.73
C GLU A 190 -16.64 8.29 14.65
N ARG A 191 -15.50 8.98 14.82
CA ARG A 191 -15.42 10.44 14.75
C ARG A 191 -15.49 11.03 13.32
N THR A 192 -15.44 10.18 12.29
CA THR A 192 -15.43 10.59 10.88
C THR A 192 -16.65 10.07 10.11
N ILE A 193 -17.67 9.60 10.82
CA ILE A 193 -18.98 9.23 10.30
C ILE A 193 -19.98 10.40 10.57
#